data_915682816441ba93adbfe9586ed4372e
#
_entry.id   915682816441ba93adbfe9586ed4372e
#
_cell.length_a   1.000
_cell.length_b   1.000
_cell.length_c   1.000
_cell.angle_alpha   90.00
_cell.angle_beta   90.00
_cell.angle_gamma   90.00
#
_symmetry.space_group_name_H-M   'P 1'
#
loop_
_entity.id
_entity.type
_entity.pdbx_description
1 polymer ?
#
loop_
_entity_poly.entity_id
_entity_poly.type
_entity_poly.pdbx_seq_one_letter_code
_entity_poly.pdbx_strand_id
1 'polypeptide(L)'
;TIPESSYGEFKNAPLTFIKNRFSPYQMVRENEDQKFDSFEVYFNTDNGYVAAKYDEEGDLLSTFQRFNDVKLPEKAKEKIMQKMGGDTQILSAKMTAVSDGWKITKEIYRVDVRSNGQTEKVKLIKEGDRYSL
;
A
#
# COMPACT_ATOMS: atom_id res chain seq x y z
N THR A 1 0.42 7.48 14.60
CA THR A 1 1.67 6.74 14.37
C THR A 1 1.54 5.30 14.87
N ILE A 2 1.94 4.35 14.06
CA ILE A 2 1.93 2.93 14.44
C ILE A 2 3.10 2.70 15.42
N PRO A 3 2.86 2.01 16.55
CA PRO A 3 3.95 1.64 17.44
C PRO A 3 4.98 0.76 16.73
N GLU A 4 6.25 1.00 17.01
CA GLU A 4 7.35 0.26 16.37
C GLU A 4 7.22 -1.26 16.53
N SER A 5 6.73 -1.71 17.68
CA SER A 5 6.51 -3.14 17.94
C SER A 5 5.45 -3.77 17.02
N SER A 6 4.61 -2.97 16.39
CA SER A 6 3.54 -3.43 15.49
C SER A 6 3.89 -3.25 14.02
N TYR A 7 5.06 -2.74 13.68
CA TYR A 7 5.44 -2.48 12.28
C TYR A 7 5.34 -3.72 11.40
N GLY A 8 5.85 -4.86 11.87
CA GLY A 8 5.83 -6.10 11.09
C GLY A 8 4.43 -6.56 10.75
N GLU A 9 3.54 -6.57 11.73
CA GLU A 9 2.14 -6.95 11.53
C GLU A 9 1.42 -5.99 10.59
N PHE A 10 1.64 -4.69 10.78
CA PHE A 10 1.03 -3.65 9.97
C PHE A 10 1.49 -3.74 8.51
N LYS A 11 2.79 -3.85 8.28
CA LYS A 11 3.35 -3.92 6.92
C LYS A 11 2.94 -5.17 6.17
N ASN A 12 2.74 -6.27 6.89
CA ASN A 12 2.32 -7.53 6.28
C ASN A 12 0.90 -7.48 5.72
N ALA A 13 -0.03 -6.84 6.45
CA ALA A 13 -1.42 -6.71 6.02
C ALA A 13 -2.01 -5.40 6.56
N PRO A 14 -1.69 -4.25 5.92
CA PRO A 14 -2.05 -2.94 6.46
C PRO A 14 -3.56 -2.74 6.66
N LEU A 15 -4.36 -3.06 5.68
CA LEU A 15 -5.82 -2.83 5.78
C LEU A 15 -6.47 -3.74 6.82
N THR A 16 -6.03 -4.97 6.93
CA THR A 16 -6.50 -5.90 7.96
C THR A 16 -6.15 -5.38 9.35
N PHE A 17 -4.93 -4.90 9.53
CA PHE A 17 -4.48 -4.31 10.79
C PHE A 17 -5.37 -3.13 11.19
N ILE A 18 -5.59 -2.19 10.27
CA ILE A 18 -6.41 -1.00 10.52
C ILE A 18 -7.85 -1.41 10.87
N LYS A 19 -8.43 -2.31 10.08
CA LYS A 19 -9.80 -2.78 10.29
C LYS A 19 -9.98 -3.39 11.67
N ASN A 20 -9.00 -4.15 12.15
CA ASN A 20 -9.09 -4.87 13.41
C ASN A 20 -8.68 -4.04 14.63
N ARG A 21 -7.84 -3.02 14.46
CA ARG A 21 -7.20 -2.31 15.56
C ARG A 21 -7.63 -0.86 15.72
N PHE A 22 -8.22 -0.26 14.70
CA PHE A 22 -8.61 1.15 14.73
C PHE A 22 -10.13 1.29 14.69
N SER A 23 -10.67 2.14 15.60
CA SER A 23 -12.10 2.47 15.62
C SER A 23 -12.30 3.92 15.16
N PRO A 24 -12.83 4.14 13.95
CA PRO A 24 -13.10 5.50 13.47
C PRO A 24 -14.27 6.17 14.20
N TYR A 25 -15.14 5.36 14.80
CA TYR A 25 -16.36 5.86 15.46
C TYR A 25 -16.07 6.75 16.66
N GLN A 26 -14.96 6.53 17.35
CA GLN A 26 -14.55 7.39 18.45
C GLN A 26 -14.24 8.80 17.95
N MET A 27 -13.56 8.91 16.82
CA MET A 27 -13.24 10.21 16.19
C MET A 27 -14.52 10.93 15.75
N VAL A 28 -15.48 10.19 15.21
CA VAL A 28 -16.78 10.75 14.82
C VAL A 28 -17.49 11.33 16.04
N ARG A 29 -17.54 10.58 17.14
CA ARG A 29 -18.19 11.03 18.39
C ARG A 29 -17.50 12.23 19.02
N GLU A 30 -16.16 12.27 19.00
CA GLU A 30 -15.39 13.38 19.56
C GLU A 30 -15.57 14.67 18.77
N ASN A 31 -15.99 14.59 17.51
CA ASN A 31 -16.13 15.71 16.60
C ASN A 31 -17.55 15.90 16.09
N GLU A 32 -18.55 15.37 16.79
CA GLU A 32 -19.94 15.44 16.33
C GLU A 32 -20.50 16.84 16.25
N ASP A 33 -19.91 17.80 16.96
CA ASP A 33 -20.28 19.21 16.90
C ASP A 33 -19.73 19.90 15.63
N GLN A 34 -18.82 19.27 14.92
CA GLN A 34 -18.21 19.79 13.71
C GLN A 34 -18.86 19.17 12.49
N LYS A 35 -19.14 20.03 11.50
CA LYS A 35 -19.66 19.54 10.23
C LYS A 35 -18.51 19.22 9.31
N PHE A 36 -18.41 17.95 8.90
CA PHE A 36 -17.43 17.50 7.91
C PHE A 36 -18.06 16.40 7.06
N ASP A 37 -17.68 16.32 5.78
CA ASP A 37 -18.16 15.28 4.87
C ASP A 37 -17.31 14.03 4.98
N SER A 38 -16.04 14.20 5.29
CA SER A 38 -15.08 13.09 5.40
C SER A 38 -13.89 13.52 6.25
N PHE A 39 -13.13 12.55 6.73
CA PHE A 39 -11.86 12.80 7.42
C PHE A 39 -10.84 11.75 7.02
N GLU A 40 -9.56 12.12 7.12
CA GLU A 40 -8.45 11.22 6.82
C GLU A 40 -7.65 10.90 8.07
N VAL A 41 -7.23 9.64 8.16
CA VAL A 41 -6.35 9.17 9.23
C VAL A 41 -5.09 8.61 8.59
N TYR A 42 -3.93 9.04 9.08
CA TYR A 42 -2.64 8.58 8.58
C TYR A 42 -2.03 7.59 9.55
N PHE A 43 -1.68 6.43 9.04
CA PHE A 43 -1.01 5.36 9.79
C PHE A 43 0.42 5.27 9.29
N ASN A 44 1.36 5.78 10.07
CA ASN A 44 2.75 5.96 9.66
C ASN A 44 3.68 4.93 10.27
N THR A 45 4.64 4.48 9.49
CA THR A 45 5.74 3.61 9.92
C THR A 45 7.07 4.23 9.50
N ASP A 46 8.15 3.50 9.68
CA ASP A 46 9.50 3.93 9.31
C ASP A 46 9.73 4.02 7.80
N ASN A 47 8.98 3.23 6.98
CA ASN A 47 9.21 3.19 5.53
C ASN A 47 7.97 3.48 4.68
N GLY A 48 6.92 4.00 5.29
CA GLY A 48 5.72 4.34 4.54
C GLY A 48 4.51 4.60 5.40
N TYR A 49 3.36 4.68 4.74
CA TYR A 49 2.12 5.03 5.41
C TYR A 49 0.89 4.52 4.66
N VAL A 50 -0.22 4.50 5.38
CA VAL A 50 -1.56 4.34 4.81
C VAL A 50 -2.37 5.58 5.19
N ALA A 51 -3.01 6.21 4.21
CA ALA A 51 -3.98 7.27 4.43
C ALA A 51 -5.37 6.66 4.22
N ALA A 52 -6.18 6.64 5.27
CA ALA A 52 -7.53 6.09 5.23
C ALA A 52 -8.55 7.22 5.29
N LYS A 53 -9.46 7.25 4.32
CA LYS A 53 -10.51 8.26 4.24
C LYS A 53 -11.84 7.66 4.70
N TYR A 54 -12.43 8.27 5.71
CA TYR A 54 -13.71 7.85 6.28
C TYR A 54 -14.78 8.90 6.04
N ASP A 55 -16.03 8.47 5.90
CA ASP A 55 -17.16 9.39 5.80
C ASP A 55 -17.57 9.91 7.19
N GLU A 56 -18.59 10.74 7.24
CA GLU A 56 -19.09 11.34 8.46
C GLU A 56 -19.63 10.33 9.48
N GLU A 57 -19.98 9.14 9.03
CA GLU A 57 -20.51 8.07 9.89
C GLU A 57 -19.42 7.13 10.39
N GLY A 58 -18.19 7.28 9.87
CA GLY A 58 -17.07 6.44 10.24
C GLY A 58 -16.88 5.22 9.35
N ASP A 59 -17.55 5.19 8.18
CA ASP A 59 -17.37 4.12 7.22
C ASP A 59 -16.20 4.44 6.29
N LEU A 60 -15.40 3.42 5.99
CA LEU A 60 -14.23 3.60 5.14
C LEU A 60 -14.64 3.82 3.67
N LEU A 61 -14.19 4.95 3.11
CA LEU A 61 -14.42 5.28 1.71
C LEU A 61 -13.31 4.75 0.82
N SER A 62 -12.07 5.04 1.18
CA SER A 62 -10.91 4.66 0.36
C SER A 62 -9.65 4.68 1.19
N THR A 63 -8.59 4.05 0.66
CA THR A 63 -7.25 4.17 1.22
C THR A 63 -6.24 4.44 0.11
N PHE A 64 -5.14 5.09 0.52
CA PHE A 64 -3.94 5.21 -0.29
C PHE A 64 -2.77 4.71 0.55
N GLN A 65 -1.91 3.87 -0.03
CA GLN A 65 -0.74 3.33 0.63
C GLN A 65 0.51 3.69 -0.15
N ARG A 66 1.60 3.94 0.57
CA ARG A 66 2.90 4.15 -0.03
C ARG A 66 3.97 3.55 0.88
N PHE A 67 4.74 2.60 0.36
CA PHE A 67 5.81 1.94 1.10
C PHE A 67 7.06 1.84 0.24
N ASN A 68 8.20 2.12 0.86
CA ASN A 68 9.51 1.90 0.29
C ASN A 68 10.03 0.53 0.75
N ASP A 69 11.03 0.00 0.05
CA ASP A 69 11.71 -1.24 0.43
C ASP A 69 10.74 -2.41 0.68
N VAL A 70 9.81 -2.59 -0.24
CA VAL A 70 8.86 -3.70 -0.15
C VAL A 70 9.40 -4.95 -0.82
N LYS A 71 8.92 -6.10 -0.35
CA LYS A 71 9.20 -7.38 -0.99
C LYS A 71 8.19 -7.59 -2.11
N LEU A 72 8.67 -7.84 -3.33
CA LEU A 72 7.79 -8.11 -4.45
C LEU A 72 7.07 -9.46 -4.29
N PRO A 73 5.77 -9.52 -4.61
CA PRO A 73 5.08 -10.80 -4.74
C PRO A 73 5.75 -11.68 -5.80
N GLU A 74 5.68 -12.99 -5.64
CA GLU A 74 6.30 -13.93 -6.58
C GLU A 74 5.80 -13.76 -8.01
N LYS A 75 4.51 -13.52 -8.20
CA LYS A 75 3.94 -13.29 -9.54
C LYS A 75 4.50 -12.02 -10.18
N ALA A 76 4.75 -10.98 -9.38
CA ALA A 76 5.36 -9.74 -9.87
C ALA A 76 6.78 -10.00 -10.34
N LYS A 77 7.57 -10.76 -9.55
CA LYS A 77 8.93 -11.15 -9.96
C LYS A 77 8.92 -11.93 -11.26
N GLU A 78 8.01 -12.90 -11.38
CA GLU A 78 7.89 -13.72 -12.59
C GLU A 78 7.63 -12.86 -13.82
N LYS A 79 6.74 -11.87 -13.71
CA LYS A 79 6.45 -10.95 -14.82
C LYS A 79 7.66 -10.13 -15.23
N ILE A 80 8.42 -9.63 -14.27
CA ILE A 80 9.64 -8.88 -14.54
C ILE A 80 10.68 -9.77 -15.23
N MET A 81 10.89 -10.99 -14.70
CA MET A 81 11.85 -11.93 -15.27
C MET A 81 11.48 -12.38 -16.68
N GLN A 82 10.18 -12.56 -16.96
CA GLN A 82 9.70 -12.91 -18.29
C GLN A 82 10.02 -11.82 -19.33
N LYS A 83 9.89 -10.55 -18.91
CA LYS A 83 10.16 -9.42 -19.82
C LYS A 83 11.64 -9.11 -19.95
N MET A 84 12.39 -9.16 -18.85
CA MET A 84 13.78 -8.67 -18.79
C MET A 84 14.82 -9.76 -19.05
N GLY A 85 14.49 -11.02 -18.78
CA GLY A 85 15.40 -12.14 -18.90
C GLY A 85 15.85 -12.71 -17.55
N GLY A 86 16.37 -13.93 -17.57
CA GLY A 86 16.70 -14.69 -16.37
C GLY A 86 17.92 -14.20 -15.59
N ASP A 87 18.74 -13.35 -16.19
CA ASP A 87 19.92 -12.75 -15.55
C ASP A 87 19.61 -11.45 -14.82
N THR A 88 18.32 -11.06 -14.78
CA THR A 88 17.87 -9.84 -14.12
C THR A 88 17.91 -9.98 -12.61
N GLN A 89 18.45 -8.96 -11.96
CA GLN A 89 18.53 -8.88 -10.51
C GLN A 89 17.65 -7.75 -10.01
N ILE A 90 16.78 -8.04 -9.05
CA ILE A 90 15.92 -7.04 -8.43
C ILE A 90 16.69 -6.37 -7.30
N LEU A 91 16.89 -5.05 -7.39
CA LEU A 91 17.68 -4.29 -6.42
C LEU A 91 16.81 -3.73 -5.32
N SER A 92 15.67 -3.12 -5.67
CA SER A 92 14.75 -2.54 -4.69
C SER A 92 13.37 -2.37 -5.32
N ALA A 93 12.35 -2.24 -4.48
CA ALA A 93 10.99 -2.03 -4.93
C ALA A 93 10.27 -1.06 -4.00
N LYS A 94 9.44 -0.20 -4.60
CA LYS A 94 8.50 0.68 -3.90
C LYS A 94 7.10 0.33 -4.37
N MET A 95 6.12 0.55 -3.51
CA MET A 95 4.73 0.23 -3.81
C MET A 95 3.81 1.37 -3.44
N THR A 96 2.85 1.67 -4.32
CA THR A 96 1.68 2.47 -4.00
C THR A 96 0.45 1.65 -4.31
N ALA A 97 -0.60 1.83 -3.51
CA ALA A 97 -1.86 1.11 -3.72
C ALA A 97 -3.03 1.99 -3.34
N VAL A 98 -4.15 1.76 -4.03
CA VAL A 98 -5.42 2.43 -3.72
C VAL A 98 -6.50 1.38 -3.49
N SER A 99 -7.45 1.71 -2.63
CA SER A 99 -8.59 0.84 -2.35
C SER A 99 -9.89 1.60 -2.50
N ASP A 100 -10.95 0.84 -2.76
CA ASP A 100 -12.33 1.28 -2.66
C ASP A 100 -12.90 0.55 -1.44
N GLY A 101 -13.20 1.29 -0.37
CA GLY A 101 -13.46 0.66 0.92
C GLY A 101 -12.26 -0.21 1.33
N TRP A 102 -12.52 -1.44 1.74
CA TRP A 102 -11.46 -2.37 2.15
C TRP A 102 -10.86 -3.19 1.01
N LYS A 103 -11.33 -2.98 -0.23
CA LYS A 103 -10.86 -3.75 -1.39
C LYS A 103 -9.79 -2.96 -2.16
N ILE A 104 -8.58 -3.52 -2.24
CA ILE A 104 -7.51 -2.93 -3.04
C ILE A 104 -7.86 -3.11 -4.52
N THR A 105 -7.90 -2.01 -5.26
CA THR A 105 -8.26 -2.01 -6.68
C THR A 105 -7.05 -1.88 -7.60
N LYS A 106 -5.98 -1.25 -7.11
CA LYS A 106 -4.79 -1.04 -7.93
C LYS A 106 -3.55 -0.97 -7.05
N GLU A 107 -2.49 -1.66 -7.47
CA GLU A 107 -1.16 -1.58 -6.87
C GLU A 107 -0.17 -1.23 -7.96
N ILE A 108 0.76 -0.33 -7.67
CA ILE A 108 1.83 0.04 -8.57
C ILE A 108 3.15 -0.25 -7.87
N TYR A 109 3.98 -1.07 -8.51
CA TYR A 109 5.33 -1.37 -8.05
C TYR A 109 6.33 -0.68 -8.95
N ARG A 110 7.22 0.11 -8.36
CA ARG A 110 8.34 0.73 -9.05
C ARG A 110 9.60 0.04 -8.61
N VAL A 111 10.26 -0.63 -9.54
CA VAL A 111 11.31 -1.58 -9.24
C VAL A 111 12.60 -1.15 -9.92
N ASP A 112 13.69 -1.11 -9.15
CA ASP A 112 15.02 -0.93 -9.72
C ASP A 112 15.60 -2.32 -9.96
N VAL A 113 16.02 -2.57 -11.21
CA VAL A 113 16.56 -3.86 -11.64
C VAL A 113 17.93 -3.65 -12.29
N ARG A 114 18.75 -4.70 -12.23
CA ARG A 114 20.00 -4.74 -12.99
C ARG A 114 19.91 -5.88 -13.98
N SER A 115 20.09 -5.56 -15.25
CA SER A 115 20.06 -6.53 -16.34
C SER A 115 21.20 -6.23 -17.28
N ASN A 116 22.00 -7.25 -17.62
CA ASN A 116 23.17 -7.09 -18.52
C ASN A 116 24.13 -5.98 -18.05
N GLY A 117 24.34 -5.85 -16.74
CA GLY A 117 25.23 -4.87 -16.15
C GLY A 117 24.68 -3.44 -16.11
N GLN A 118 23.44 -3.21 -16.55
CA GLN A 118 22.80 -1.90 -16.56
C GLN A 118 21.66 -1.87 -15.55
N THR A 119 21.51 -0.73 -14.87
CA THR A 119 20.41 -0.50 -13.95
C THR A 119 19.26 0.17 -14.70
N GLU A 120 18.08 -0.39 -14.58
CA GLU A 120 16.86 0.12 -15.20
C GLU A 120 15.73 0.20 -14.19
N LYS A 121 14.73 1.05 -14.49
CA LYS A 121 13.52 1.19 -13.68
C LYS A 121 12.36 0.52 -14.40
N VAL A 122 11.63 -0.32 -13.69
CA VAL A 122 10.48 -1.04 -14.21
C VAL A 122 9.26 -0.66 -13.40
N LYS A 123 8.16 -0.36 -14.09
CA LYS A 123 6.87 -0.08 -13.45
C LYS A 123 5.92 -1.23 -13.74
N LEU A 124 5.43 -1.87 -12.68
CA LEU A 124 4.49 -2.97 -12.76
C LEU A 124 3.17 -2.55 -12.12
N ILE A 125 2.08 -2.73 -12.84
CA ILE A 125 0.74 -2.37 -12.36
C ILE A 125 -0.07 -3.65 -12.15
N LYS A 126 -0.68 -3.76 -10.98
CA LYS A 126 -1.62 -4.84 -10.67
C LYS A 126 -3.01 -4.25 -10.52
N GLU A 127 -3.97 -4.76 -11.29
CA GLU A 127 -5.39 -4.43 -11.16
C GLU A 127 -6.17 -5.74 -11.04
N GLY A 128 -6.83 -5.94 -9.90
CA GLY A 128 -7.41 -7.24 -9.56
C GLY A 128 -6.30 -8.30 -9.50
N ASP A 129 -6.42 -9.36 -10.30
CA ASP A 129 -5.41 -10.42 -10.40
C ASP A 129 -4.48 -10.25 -11.60
N ARG A 130 -4.62 -9.17 -12.34
CA ARG A 130 -3.86 -8.94 -13.58
C ARG A 130 -2.67 -8.04 -13.34
N TYR A 131 -1.49 -8.51 -13.75
CA TYR A 131 -0.26 -7.71 -13.78
C TYR A 131 0.03 -7.24 -15.19
N SER A 132 0.47 -6.00 -15.33
CA SER A 132 0.93 -5.42 -16.60
C SER A 132 2.19 -4.59 -16.40
N LEU A 133 3.04 -4.60 -17.41
CA LEU A 133 4.30 -3.85 -17.42
C LEU A 133 4.24 -2.66 -18.34
#